data_4610e602e8247b1f5adc30c10f36b493
#
_entry.id   4610e602e8247b1f5adc30c10f36b493
#
_cell.length_a   1.000
_cell.length_b   1.000
_cell.length_c   1.000
_cell.angle_alpha   90.00
_cell.angle_beta   90.00
_cell.angle_gamma   90.00
#
_symmetry.space_group_name_H-M   'P 1'
#
loop_
_entity.id
_entity.type
_entity.pdbx_description
1 polymer ?
#
loop_
_entity_poly.entity_id
_entity_poly.type
_entity_poly.pdbx_seq_one_letter_code
_entity_poly.pdbx_strand_id
1 'polypeptide(L)'
;MKSLRRIRRDRKGINTILASLLMVVIVVVAAVMVYAWSTGLLSSLLVQNPVPKELINYDSAAYGAGASTYNLTIFIRNSGSVAVTLQTYYVKDSNGNQYTSGTGTGGWNTTSIAPSTAMAVVICIRNAAPLTGNCTAGFASYLPTYSGGSSQGFAFTGGSSYSITVVTTRNNQFQWNFQK
;
A
#
# COMPACT_ATOMS: atom_id res chain seq x y z
N MET A 1 -52.37 -27.95 63.29
CA MET A 1 -51.00 -27.46 62.99
C MET A 1 -50.16 -28.34 62.05
N LYS A 2 -50.72 -29.24 61.26
CA LYS A 2 -49.96 -30.12 60.30
C LYS A 2 -49.86 -29.51 58.86
N SER A 3 -50.65 -28.53 58.52
CA SER A 3 -50.75 -27.98 57.15
C SER A 3 -49.56 -27.03 56.80
N LEU A 4 -49.05 -26.26 57.71
CA LEU A 4 -47.99 -25.27 57.44
C LEU A 4 -46.58 -25.91 57.18
N ARG A 5 -46.35 -27.11 57.69
CA ARG A 5 -45.10 -27.83 57.48
C ARG A 5 -44.96 -28.41 56.03
N ARG A 6 -46.07 -28.72 55.38
CA ARG A 6 -46.14 -29.23 54.02
C ARG A 6 -45.78 -28.18 52.99
N ILE A 7 -46.29 -26.94 53.15
CA ILE A 7 -46.05 -25.81 52.25
C ILE A 7 -44.58 -25.39 52.27
N ARG A 8 -43.90 -25.49 53.39
CA ARG A 8 -42.46 -25.18 53.50
C ARG A 8 -41.57 -26.21 52.75
N ARG A 9 -42.01 -27.46 52.64
CA ARG A 9 -41.29 -28.51 51.98
C ARG A 9 -41.34 -28.39 50.45
N ASP A 10 -42.51 -27.95 49.92
CA ASP A 10 -42.71 -27.73 48.48
C ASP A 10 -41.88 -26.56 47.97
N ARG A 11 -41.69 -25.49 48.74
CA ARG A 11 -40.86 -24.36 48.40
C ARG A 11 -39.37 -24.71 48.23
N LYS A 12 -38.86 -25.64 49.03
CA LYS A 12 -37.47 -26.11 48.90
C LYS A 12 -37.24 -26.97 47.64
N GLY A 13 -38.24 -27.74 47.24
CA GLY A 13 -38.17 -28.54 46.01
C GLY A 13 -38.19 -27.63 44.75
N ILE A 14 -39.07 -26.63 44.74
CA ILE A 14 -39.14 -25.68 43.62
C ILE A 14 -37.85 -24.88 43.49
N ASN A 15 -37.23 -24.50 44.61
CA ASN A 15 -35.97 -23.73 44.60
C ASN A 15 -34.80 -24.57 44.01
N THR A 16 -34.79 -25.86 44.26
CA THR A 16 -33.77 -26.77 43.70
C THR A 16 -33.94 -26.97 42.20
N ILE A 17 -35.20 -27.08 41.73
CA ILE A 17 -35.50 -27.21 40.30
C ILE A 17 -35.15 -25.92 39.55
N LEU A 18 -35.46 -24.76 40.11
CA LEU A 18 -35.08 -23.47 39.53
C LEU A 18 -33.57 -23.29 39.45
N ALA A 19 -32.83 -23.71 40.50
CA ALA A 19 -31.37 -23.63 40.53
C ALA A 19 -30.74 -24.56 39.47
N SER A 20 -31.27 -25.78 39.27
CA SER A 20 -30.78 -26.69 38.24
C SER A 20 -31.08 -26.19 36.83
N LEU A 21 -32.27 -25.64 36.58
CA LEU A 21 -32.60 -25.04 35.32
C LEU A 21 -31.68 -23.84 34.95
N LEU A 22 -31.42 -22.99 35.98
CA LEU A 22 -30.53 -21.85 35.77
C LEU A 22 -29.09 -22.28 35.42
N MET A 23 -28.61 -23.34 36.08
CA MET A 23 -27.28 -23.91 35.80
C MET A 23 -27.19 -24.43 34.36
N VAL A 24 -28.22 -25.16 33.89
CA VAL A 24 -28.28 -25.65 32.51
C VAL A 24 -28.26 -24.51 31.51
N VAL A 25 -29.02 -23.45 31.75
CA VAL A 25 -29.07 -22.29 30.85
C VAL A 25 -27.68 -21.62 30.77
N ILE A 26 -27.00 -21.44 31.90
CA ILE A 26 -25.66 -20.84 31.91
C ILE A 26 -24.66 -21.70 31.11
N VAL A 27 -24.71 -23.01 31.29
CA VAL A 27 -23.81 -23.94 30.54
C VAL A 27 -24.07 -23.89 29.05
N VAL A 28 -25.35 -23.86 28.64
CA VAL A 28 -25.72 -23.78 27.21
C VAL A 28 -25.26 -22.46 26.61
N VAL A 29 -25.48 -21.33 27.29
CA VAL A 29 -25.03 -20.02 26.82
C VAL A 29 -23.50 -19.98 26.70
N ALA A 30 -22.78 -20.48 27.71
CA ALA A 30 -21.33 -20.56 27.67
C ALA A 30 -20.81 -21.45 26.50
N ALA A 31 -21.44 -22.58 26.26
CA ALA A 31 -21.10 -23.47 25.16
C ALA A 31 -21.31 -22.80 23.79
N VAL A 32 -22.42 -22.06 23.61
CA VAL A 32 -22.69 -21.31 22.38
C VAL A 32 -21.68 -20.18 22.17
N MET A 33 -21.28 -19.48 23.23
CA MET A 33 -20.26 -18.43 23.15
C MET A 33 -18.90 -19.01 22.72
N VAL A 34 -18.48 -20.11 23.33
CA VAL A 34 -17.21 -20.80 22.96
C VAL A 34 -17.28 -21.31 21.52
N TYR A 35 -18.40 -21.87 21.11
CA TYR A 35 -18.59 -22.31 19.73
C TYR A 35 -18.53 -21.15 18.75
N ALA A 36 -19.25 -20.05 19.03
CA ALA A 36 -19.21 -18.85 18.18
C ALA A 36 -17.80 -18.25 18.06
N TRP A 37 -17.02 -18.29 19.14
CA TRP A 37 -15.64 -17.83 19.11
C TRP A 37 -14.74 -18.78 18.31
N SER A 38 -14.87 -20.08 18.50
CA SER A 38 -14.05 -21.09 17.81
C SER A 38 -14.32 -21.15 16.31
N THR A 39 -15.53 -20.84 15.86
CA THR A 39 -15.90 -20.77 14.43
C THR A 39 -15.51 -19.47 13.74
N GLY A 40 -14.89 -18.53 14.45
CA GLY A 40 -14.43 -17.26 13.87
C GLY A 40 -15.58 -16.29 13.50
N LEU A 41 -16.81 -16.54 13.94
CA LEU A 41 -17.93 -15.61 13.75
C LEU A 41 -17.62 -14.20 14.30
N LEU A 42 -16.79 -14.12 15.34
CA LEU A 42 -16.34 -12.84 15.89
C LEU A 42 -15.41 -12.11 14.92
N SER A 43 -14.60 -12.84 14.13
CA SER A 43 -13.74 -12.24 13.12
C SER A 43 -14.53 -11.64 11.94
N SER A 44 -15.69 -12.20 11.61
CA SER A 44 -16.56 -11.67 10.55
C SER A 44 -17.39 -10.47 11.02
N LEU A 45 -17.63 -10.36 12.32
CA LEU A 45 -18.31 -9.19 12.93
C LEU A 45 -17.36 -8.02 13.14
N LEU A 46 -16.06 -8.29 13.31
CA LEU A 46 -15.01 -7.30 13.21
C LEU A 46 -14.72 -7.07 11.71
N VAL A 47 -15.63 -6.40 11.04
CA VAL A 47 -15.40 -5.89 9.69
C VAL A 47 -14.17 -5.00 9.78
N GLN A 48 -12.99 -5.58 9.52
CA GLN A 48 -11.82 -4.78 9.20
C GLN A 48 -12.20 -4.03 7.92
N ASN A 49 -12.41 -2.74 8.04
CA ASN A 49 -12.48 -1.89 6.87
C ASN A 49 -11.32 -2.30 5.97
N PRO A 50 -11.57 -2.72 4.73
CA PRO A 50 -10.51 -3.12 3.83
C PRO A 50 -9.54 -1.95 3.77
N VAL A 51 -8.33 -2.16 4.29
CA VAL A 51 -7.28 -1.14 4.22
C VAL A 51 -7.13 -0.77 2.76
N PRO A 52 -7.32 0.49 2.40
CA PRO A 52 -7.26 0.92 1.02
C PRO A 52 -5.90 0.52 0.44
N LYS A 53 -5.90 -0.43 -0.49
CA LYS A 53 -4.69 -1.01 -1.03
C LYS A 53 -4.28 -0.25 -2.29
N GLU A 54 -3.15 0.42 -2.23
CA GLU A 54 -2.45 0.91 -3.41
C GLU A 54 -1.73 -0.27 -4.08
N LEU A 55 -1.95 -0.44 -5.36
CA LEU A 55 -1.27 -1.44 -6.15
C LEU A 55 -1.00 -0.87 -7.54
N ILE A 56 0.27 -0.70 -7.86
CA ILE A 56 0.70 -0.21 -9.18
C ILE A 56 1.39 -1.35 -9.90
N ASN A 57 0.88 -1.67 -11.08
CA ASN A 57 1.50 -2.60 -12.01
C ASN A 57 2.20 -1.82 -13.11
N TYR A 58 3.34 -2.36 -13.54
CA TYR A 58 4.07 -1.90 -14.69
C TYR A 58 3.52 -2.59 -15.94
N ASP A 59 3.18 -1.80 -16.97
CA ASP A 59 2.72 -2.33 -18.26
C ASP A 59 3.85 -2.34 -19.29
N SER A 60 4.54 -1.21 -19.49
CA SER A 60 5.62 -1.08 -20.45
C SER A 60 6.49 0.15 -20.18
N ALA A 61 7.64 0.26 -20.87
CA ALA A 61 8.48 1.44 -20.86
C ALA A 61 8.94 1.82 -22.26
N ALA A 62 9.16 3.10 -22.49
CA ALA A 62 9.74 3.66 -23.70
C ALA A 62 10.88 4.61 -23.34
N TYR A 63 12.04 4.35 -23.88
CA TYR A 63 13.17 5.28 -23.78
C TYR A 63 13.07 6.39 -24.81
N GLY A 64 13.59 7.56 -24.49
CA GLY A 64 13.74 8.63 -25.46
C GLY A 64 14.67 8.19 -26.63
N ALA A 65 14.61 8.92 -27.74
CA ALA A 65 15.41 8.63 -28.91
C ALA A 65 16.92 8.77 -28.67
N GLY A 66 17.71 7.90 -29.29
CA GLY A 66 19.18 7.91 -29.23
C GLY A 66 19.81 6.82 -28.37
N ALA A 67 21.11 6.63 -28.51
CA ALA A 67 21.89 5.63 -27.77
C ALA A 67 21.95 5.93 -26.26
N SER A 68 21.98 7.21 -25.91
CA SER A 68 21.93 7.72 -24.54
C SER A 68 20.78 8.70 -24.39
N THR A 69 19.94 8.50 -23.41
CA THR A 69 18.78 9.39 -23.15
C THR A 69 18.67 9.71 -21.68
N TYR A 70 18.08 10.86 -21.39
CA TYR A 70 17.90 11.36 -20.03
C TYR A 70 16.50 11.08 -19.51
N ASN A 71 15.60 10.59 -20.34
CA ASN A 71 14.21 10.34 -20.02
C ASN A 71 13.79 8.91 -20.38
N LEU A 72 12.98 8.37 -19.48
CA LEU A 72 12.30 7.09 -19.63
C LEU A 72 10.83 7.34 -19.32
N THR A 73 9.95 6.99 -20.25
CA THR A 73 8.51 6.99 -20.03
C THR A 73 8.11 5.58 -19.59
N ILE A 74 7.53 5.46 -18.41
CA ILE A 74 6.94 4.22 -17.92
C ILE A 74 5.41 4.32 -18.01
N PHE A 75 4.80 3.23 -18.44
CA PHE A 75 3.34 3.08 -18.45
C PHE A 75 2.99 2.21 -17.25
N ILE A 76 2.25 2.79 -16.33
CA ILE A 76 1.84 2.13 -15.09
C ILE A 76 0.32 2.12 -14.98
N ARG A 77 -0.20 1.09 -14.36
CA ARG A 77 -1.63 0.88 -14.12
C ARG A 77 -1.90 0.77 -12.64
N ASN A 78 -2.88 1.52 -12.16
CA ASN A 78 -3.37 1.35 -10.81
C ASN A 78 -4.36 0.17 -10.77
N SER A 79 -3.93 -0.95 -10.25
CA SER A 79 -4.77 -2.14 -10.01
C SER A 79 -5.32 -2.22 -8.58
N GLY A 80 -5.06 -1.19 -7.79
CA GLY A 80 -5.56 -1.06 -6.42
C GLY A 80 -7.00 -0.58 -6.37
N SER A 81 -7.55 -0.51 -5.17
CA SER A 81 -8.91 -0.06 -4.88
C SER A 81 -9.03 1.44 -4.63
N VAL A 82 -7.91 2.14 -4.51
CA VAL A 82 -7.86 3.58 -4.22
C VAL A 82 -7.03 4.32 -5.25
N ALA A 83 -7.34 5.61 -5.42
CA ALA A 83 -6.54 6.49 -6.25
C ALA A 83 -5.13 6.66 -5.67
N VAL A 84 -4.13 6.66 -6.55
CA VAL A 84 -2.71 6.75 -6.20
C VAL A 84 -2.14 8.05 -6.74
N THR A 85 -1.44 8.80 -5.90
CA THR A 85 -0.68 9.98 -6.30
C THR A 85 0.80 9.71 -6.07
N LEU A 86 1.61 9.96 -7.09
CA LEU A 86 3.04 9.74 -7.04
C LEU A 86 3.73 10.95 -6.38
N GLN A 87 4.74 10.69 -5.58
CA GLN A 87 5.47 11.72 -4.84
C GLN A 87 6.90 11.90 -5.36
N THR A 88 7.64 10.82 -5.46
CA THR A 88 9.04 10.85 -5.88
C THR A 88 9.44 9.53 -6.53
N TYR A 89 10.61 9.52 -7.16
CA TYR A 89 11.22 8.31 -7.69
C TYR A 89 12.72 8.27 -7.41
N TYR A 90 13.25 7.08 -7.40
CA TYR A 90 14.68 6.79 -7.34
C TYR A 90 15.06 5.94 -8.53
N VAL A 91 16.17 6.27 -9.17
CA VAL A 91 16.77 5.45 -10.22
C VAL A 91 18.14 5.00 -9.73
N LYS A 92 18.38 3.69 -9.78
CA LYS A 92 19.66 3.09 -9.43
C LYS A 92 20.26 2.47 -10.67
N ASP A 93 21.52 2.77 -10.96
CA ASP A 93 22.26 2.20 -12.07
C ASP A 93 22.91 0.85 -11.69
N SER A 94 23.52 0.18 -12.67
CA SER A 94 24.26 -1.07 -12.47
C SER A 94 25.50 -0.92 -11.57
N ASN A 95 26.02 0.29 -11.39
CA ASN A 95 27.16 0.59 -10.54
C ASN A 95 26.74 0.87 -9.08
N GLY A 96 25.44 0.90 -8.80
CA GLY A 96 24.90 1.18 -7.49
C GLY A 96 24.69 2.66 -7.18
N ASN A 97 24.95 3.56 -8.14
CA ASN A 97 24.65 4.99 -7.96
C ASN A 97 23.14 5.21 -7.95
N GLN A 98 22.67 6.02 -7.02
CA GLN A 98 21.26 6.33 -6.88
C GLN A 98 20.97 7.80 -7.22
N TYR A 99 20.00 8.01 -8.06
CA TYR A 99 19.51 9.32 -8.50
C TYR A 99 18.08 9.49 -8.01
N THR A 100 17.75 10.67 -7.48
CA THR A 100 16.44 10.99 -6.92
C THR A 100 15.78 12.09 -7.72
N SER A 101 14.48 12.05 -7.91
CA SER A 101 13.76 13.27 -8.31
C SER A 101 13.89 14.31 -7.21
N GLY A 102 14.22 15.56 -7.58
CA GLY A 102 14.29 16.65 -6.60
C GLY A 102 12.98 16.78 -5.82
N THR A 103 13.07 17.05 -4.53
CA THR A 103 11.93 17.32 -3.64
C THR A 103 11.49 18.77 -3.83
N GLY A 104 10.77 19.07 -4.90
CA GLY A 104 10.11 20.37 -5.06
C GLY A 104 8.72 20.39 -4.43
N THR A 105 8.23 21.58 -4.10
CA THR A 105 6.85 21.80 -3.63
C THR A 105 5.85 21.34 -4.70
N GLY A 106 5.19 20.20 -4.50
CA GLY A 106 4.16 19.69 -5.41
C GLY A 106 4.34 18.24 -5.85
N GLY A 107 5.46 17.59 -5.50
CA GLY A 107 5.73 16.21 -5.91
C GLY A 107 6.11 16.09 -7.40
N TRP A 108 6.56 14.90 -7.79
CA TRP A 108 6.97 14.60 -9.16
C TRP A 108 5.77 14.55 -10.15
N ASN A 109 4.67 13.97 -9.73
CA ASN A 109 3.44 13.94 -10.51
C ASN A 109 2.24 14.10 -9.56
N THR A 110 1.63 15.28 -9.64
CA THR A 110 0.47 15.62 -8.81
C THR A 110 -0.85 15.05 -9.33
N THR A 111 -0.83 14.42 -10.53
CA THR A 111 -2.03 13.80 -11.09
C THR A 111 -2.32 12.49 -10.38
N SER A 112 -3.53 12.38 -9.88
CA SER A 112 -4.00 11.16 -9.23
C SER A 112 -4.39 10.10 -10.27
N ILE A 113 -3.90 8.88 -10.12
CA ILE A 113 -4.23 7.73 -10.96
C ILE A 113 -5.42 7.02 -10.34
N ALA A 114 -6.58 7.12 -10.95
CA ALA A 114 -7.80 6.45 -10.47
C ALA A 114 -7.66 4.91 -10.51
N PRO A 115 -8.42 4.17 -9.71
CA PRO A 115 -8.48 2.71 -9.80
C PRO A 115 -8.76 2.22 -11.21
N SER A 116 -8.12 1.13 -11.61
CA SER A 116 -8.25 0.49 -12.93
C SER A 116 -7.84 1.34 -14.13
N THR A 117 -7.14 2.47 -13.92
CA THR A 117 -6.63 3.33 -14.99
C THR A 117 -5.14 3.16 -15.19
N ALA A 118 -4.69 3.36 -16.44
CA ALA A 118 -3.28 3.41 -16.79
C ALA A 118 -2.85 4.88 -17.02
N MET A 119 -1.58 5.15 -16.76
CA MET A 119 -0.97 6.47 -16.92
C MET A 119 0.46 6.34 -17.42
N ALA A 120 0.85 7.21 -18.35
CA ALA A 120 2.24 7.39 -18.75
C ALA A 120 2.93 8.39 -17.81
N VAL A 121 4.06 7.97 -17.24
CA VAL A 121 4.83 8.77 -16.31
C VAL A 121 6.26 8.90 -16.81
N VAL A 122 6.77 10.11 -16.87
CA VAL A 122 8.12 10.38 -17.37
C VAL A 122 9.09 10.46 -16.19
N ILE A 123 10.09 9.61 -16.23
CA ILE A 123 11.25 9.64 -15.34
C ILE A 123 12.37 10.36 -16.07
N CYS A 124 12.84 11.46 -15.53
CA CYS A 124 13.87 12.26 -16.12
C CYS A 124 14.98 12.52 -15.11
N ILE A 125 16.23 12.23 -15.50
CA ILE A 125 17.40 12.52 -14.68
C ILE A 125 18.26 13.52 -15.44
N ARG A 126 18.49 14.67 -14.84
CA ARG A 126 19.29 15.76 -15.42
C ARG A 126 20.70 15.79 -14.82
N ASN A 127 21.66 16.10 -15.66
CA ASN A 127 22.99 16.50 -15.20
C ASN A 127 22.95 17.93 -14.67
N ALA A 128 23.80 18.22 -13.70
CA ALA A 128 24.04 19.58 -13.24
C ALA A 128 24.58 20.44 -14.40
N ALA A 129 23.93 21.48 -14.73
CA ALA A 129 24.18 22.62 -15.61
C ALA A 129 25.26 22.52 -16.73
N PRO A 130 24.98 23.01 -17.95
CA PRO A 130 23.72 23.62 -18.38
C PRO A 130 22.71 22.60 -18.87
N LEU A 131 21.44 22.88 -18.65
CA LEU A 131 20.28 22.06 -18.84
C LEU A 131 20.01 21.64 -20.32
N THR A 132 20.86 20.84 -20.91
CA THR A 132 20.75 20.39 -22.30
C THR A 132 20.14 18.99 -22.43
N GLY A 133 19.32 18.57 -21.52
CA GLY A 133 18.57 17.32 -21.64
C GLY A 133 17.07 17.62 -21.76
N ASN A 134 16.42 17.02 -22.73
CA ASN A 134 15.00 17.18 -23.05
C ASN A 134 14.06 16.60 -21.97
N CYS A 135 14.17 17.08 -20.73
CA CYS A 135 13.11 16.96 -19.76
C CYS A 135 12.09 18.02 -20.08
N THR A 136 11.20 17.75 -21.03
CA THR A 136 10.23 18.70 -21.57
C THR A 136 9.34 19.29 -20.47
N ALA A 137 9.02 20.57 -20.64
CA ALA A 137 8.07 21.44 -19.98
C ALA A 137 7.15 20.77 -18.93
N GLY A 138 7.33 21.14 -17.68
CA GLY A 138 6.57 20.64 -16.50
C GLY A 138 7.47 20.14 -15.37
N PHE A 139 8.67 19.67 -15.68
CA PHE A 139 9.65 19.17 -14.71
C PHE A 139 10.81 20.16 -14.46
N ALA A 140 10.68 21.40 -14.91
CA ALA A 140 11.77 22.39 -14.86
C ALA A 140 12.23 22.78 -13.45
N SER A 141 11.48 22.42 -12.42
CA SER A 141 11.79 22.79 -11.02
C SER A 141 12.46 21.68 -10.21
N TYR A 142 12.59 20.48 -10.76
CA TYR A 142 13.12 19.34 -10.00
C TYR A 142 14.48 18.93 -10.53
N LEU A 143 15.52 19.41 -9.87
CA LEU A 143 16.89 18.90 -10.09
C LEU A 143 17.02 17.58 -9.34
N PRO A 144 17.26 16.46 -10.02
CA PRO A 144 17.57 15.23 -9.33
C PRO A 144 18.85 15.41 -8.52
N THR A 145 18.78 15.09 -7.26
CA THR A 145 19.94 15.15 -6.37
C THR A 145 20.68 13.81 -6.47
N TYR A 146 21.97 13.87 -6.76
CA TYR A 146 22.85 12.72 -6.71
C TYR A 146 23.25 12.43 -5.26
N SER A 147 22.97 11.21 -4.80
CA SER A 147 23.31 10.79 -3.43
C SER A 147 24.77 10.34 -3.26
N GLY A 148 25.60 10.39 -4.31
CA GLY A 148 26.94 9.82 -4.35
C GLY A 148 28.11 10.80 -4.45
N GLY A 149 27.96 12.04 -4.07
CA GLY A 149 29.09 12.97 -3.78
C GLY A 149 29.93 13.48 -4.95
N SER A 150 29.67 13.10 -6.21
CA SER A 150 30.29 13.71 -7.39
C SER A 150 29.24 13.95 -8.48
N SER A 151 29.33 15.07 -9.17
CA SER A 151 28.44 15.47 -10.27
C SER A 151 28.68 14.58 -11.52
N GLN A 152 28.39 13.31 -11.40
CA GLN A 152 28.43 12.38 -12.53
C GLN A 152 27.20 12.60 -13.40
N GLY A 153 27.46 12.85 -14.68
CA GLY A 153 26.39 12.91 -15.66
C GLY A 153 25.67 11.58 -15.75
N PHE A 154 24.34 11.59 -15.66
CA PHE A 154 23.52 10.39 -15.86
C PHE A 154 22.89 10.39 -17.24
N ALA A 155 22.94 9.23 -17.88
CA ALA A 155 22.12 8.92 -19.06
C ALA A 155 21.74 7.44 -19.04
N PHE A 156 20.53 7.12 -19.47
CA PHE A 156 20.17 5.75 -19.76
C PHE A 156 20.95 5.28 -21.00
N THR A 157 21.87 4.35 -20.82
CA THR A 157 22.79 3.85 -21.85
C THR A 157 22.36 2.46 -22.31
N GLY A 158 22.45 2.19 -23.62
CA GLY A 158 22.16 0.88 -24.18
C GLY A 158 23.00 -0.23 -23.56
N GLY A 159 22.40 -1.39 -23.28
CA GLY A 159 23.04 -2.53 -22.64
C GLY A 159 23.13 -2.46 -21.12
N SER A 160 22.71 -1.36 -20.48
CA SER A 160 22.76 -1.20 -19.03
C SER A 160 21.42 -1.51 -18.38
N SER A 161 21.47 -2.02 -17.15
CA SER A 161 20.28 -2.30 -16.33
C SER A 161 20.07 -1.21 -15.29
N TYR A 162 18.82 -0.87 -15.06
CA TYR A 162 18.41 0.18 -14.12
C TYR A 162 17.28 -0.33 -13.23
N SER A 163 17.34 0.02 -11.95
CA SER A 163 16.25 -0.23 -11.01
C SER A 163 15.56 1.08 -10.70
N ILE A 164 14.26 1.13 -10.91
CA ILE A 164 13.44 2.31 -10.68
C ILE A 164 12.48 2.03 -9.55
N THR A 165 12.53 2.85 -8.52
CA THR A 165 11.61 2.81 -7.39
C THR A 165 10.75 4.06 -7.40
N VAL A 166 9.44 3.89 -7.46
CA VAL A 166 8.45 4.96 -7.38
C VAL A 166 7.83 4.96 -5.99
N VAL A 167 7.71 6.12 -5.39
CA VAL A 167 7.13 6.32 -4.06
C VAL A 167 5.84 7.12 -4.19
N THR A 168 4.79 6.64 -3.54
CA THR A 168 3.50 7.34 -3.48
C THR A 168 3.43 8.30 -2.30
N THR A 169 2.44 9.19 -2.30
CA THR A 169 2.17 10.11 -1.17
C THR A 169 1.86 9.40 0.15
N ARG A 170 1.54 8.11 0.11
CA ARG A 170 1.35 7.25 1.29
C ARG A 170 2.59 6.47 1.67
N ASN A 171 3.77 6.81 1.09
CA ASN A 171 5.06 6.14 1.30
C ASN A 171 5.09 4.66 0.86
N ASN A 172 4.16 4.19 0.05
CA ASN A 172 4.28 2.90 -0.60
C ASN A 172 5.33 2.97 -1.70
N GLN A 173 6.15 1.94 -1.81
CA GLN A 173 7.24 1.86 -2.78
C GLN A 173 6.98 0.73 -3.78
N PHE A 174 7.14 1.04 -5.06
CA PHE A 174 7.02 0.09 -6.16
C PHE A 174 8.30 0.12 -6.97
N GLN A 175 8.91 -1.03 -7.16
CA GLN A 175 10.22 -1.15 -7.81
C GLN A 175 10.14 -2.07 -9.03
N TRP A 176 10.76 -1.63 -10.12
CA TRP A 176 10.90 -2.40 -11.35
C TRP A 176 12.32 -2.29 -11.90
N ASN A 177 12.75 -3.33 -12.60
CA ASN A 177 14.04 -3.36 -13.26
C ASN A 177 13.83 -3.21 -14.77
N PHE A 178 14.65 -2.40 -15.37
CA PHE A 178 14.63 -2.09 -16.80
C PHE A 178 16.01 -2.32 -17.42
N GLN A 179 16.01 -2.78 -18.64
CA GLN A 179 17.22 -2.87 -19.46
C GLN A 179 17.01 -2.01 -20.70
N LYS A 180 18.01 -1.19 -21.06
CA LYS A 180 17.98 -0.38 -22.28
C LYS A 180 18.73 -1.05 -23.38
#